data_a54a400da57dd715dbbb02c557111e94
#
_entry.id   a54a400da57dd715dbbb02c557111e94
#
_cell.length_a   1.000
_cell.length_b   1.000
_cell.length_c   1.000
_cell.angle_alpha   90.00
_cell.angle_beta   90.00
_cell.angle_gamma   90.00
#
_symmetry.space_group_name_H-M   'P 1'
#
loop_
_entity.id
_entity.type
_entity.pdbx_description
1 polymer ?
#
loop_
_entity_poly.entity_id
_entity_poly.type
_entity_poly.pdbx_seq_one_letter_code
_entity_poly.pdbx_strand_id
1 'polypeptide(L)'
;MAFITAIEDRKNYIIRKSSNLSKQSHIIAANVDQAFLIVTVNYPETSTTFIDRFLASAEAYRVPVVLVFNKLDLLNDDDRHIQQMLITLYENIGYTCVAVSAQTGEGIDRLHELLQGKITLLSGNSGVGKSTLINRLVPGVNLRTAEISDAHKTGMHTTTFSEMIKVAPPPDPSPVGRGESPTPDPSPVGRGIAWLIDTPGIKGFGTFDMEPEELTSYFREIFHFSKDCRFSNCTHTHEPGCAVLEALENHYIAQSRYQSYLSMMEDKEDGKYRAAYEEAPPQPSP
;
A
#
# COMPACT_ATOMS: atom_id res chain seq x y z
N MET A 1 -24.60 8.14 -29.68
CA MET A 1 -24.95 7.35 -28.49
C MET A 1 -23.97 6.19 -28.42
N ALA A 2 -23.35 5.95 -27.26
CA ALA A 2 -22.51 4.79 -27.03
C ALA A 2 -23.29 3.80 -26.17
N PHE A 3 -23.20 2.51 -26.47
CA PHE A 3 -23.86 1.44 -25.71
C PHE A 3 -22.79 0.54 -25.12
N ILE A 4 -23.02 0.12 -23.85
CA ILE A 4 -22.19 -0.93 -23.22
C ILE A 4 -22.62 -2.25 -23.84
N THR A 5 -21.68 -2.97 -24.49
CA THR A 5 -21.95 -4.25 -25.16
C THR A 5 -21.53 -5.46 -24.33
N ALA A 6 -20.53 -5.28 -23.44
CA ALA A 6 -20.04 -6.33 -22.55
C ALA A 6 -19.40 -5.71 -21.29
N ILE A 7 -19.37 -6.48 -20.21
CA ILE A 7 -18.63 -6.18 -18.97
C ILE A 7 -17.74 -7.40 -18.72
N GLU A 8 -16.43 -7.19 -18.67
CA GLU A 8 -15.44 -8.22 -18.38
C GLU A 8 -15.18 -8.33 -16.88
N ASP A 9 -14.70 -9.51 -16.45
CA ASP A 9 -14.32 -9.73 -15.05
C ASP A 9 -13.10 -8.86 -14.67
N ARG A 10 -13.07 -8.44 -13.41
CA ARG A 10 -11.94 -7.66 -12.89
C ARG A 10 -10.75 -8.59 -12.64
N LYS A 11 -9.55 -8.17 -13.04
CA LYS A 11 -8.28 -8.87 -12.72
C LYS A 11 -7.99 -8.85 -11.22
N ASN A 12 -8.19 -7.68 -10.61
CA ASN A 12 -8.02 -7.40 -9.20
C ASN A 12 -8.80 -6.15 -8.82
N TYR A 13 -8.87 -5.89 -7.53
CA TYR A 13 -9.48 -4.67 -7.00
C TYR A 13 -8.95 -4.39 -5.59
N ILE A 14 -9.08 -3.15 -5.15
CA ILE A 14 -8.80 -2.73 -3.78
C ILE A 14 -10.07 -2.13 -3.21
N ILE A 15 -10.42 -2.54 -2.00
CA ILE A 15 -11.62 -2.09 -1.30
C ILE A 15 -11.26 -1.27 -0.06
N ARG A 16 -12.19 -0.42 0.35
CA ARG A 16 -12.17 0.29 1.63
C ARG A 16 -13.41 -0.07 2.40
N LYS A 17 -13.26 -0.42 3.68
CA LYS A 17 -14.39 -0.58 4.59
C LYS A 17 -14.97 0.79 4.90
N SER A 18 -16.28 0.94 4.86
CA SER A 18 -16.94 2.14 5.35
C SER A 18 -16.70 2.27 6.85
N SER A 19 -16.31 3.46 7.33
CA SER A 19 -16.17 3.76 8.76
C SER A 19 -17.51 3.79 9.51
N ASN A 20 -18.62 3.74 8.79
CA ASN A 20 -19.96 3.65 9.35
C ASN A 20 -20.39 2.18 9.37
N LEU A 21 -21.19 1.80 10.36
CA LEU A 21 -21.78 0.49 10.63
C LEU A 21 -22.44 -0.26 9.44
N SER A 22 -22.41 0.28 8.23
CA SER A 22 -22.86 -0.40 7.03
C SER A 22 -21.81 -1.42 6.58
N LYS A 23 -22.19 -2.69 6.46
CA LYS A 23 -21.37 -3.80 5.91
C LYS A 23 -20.95 -3.61 4.44
N GLN A 24 -21.01 -2.40 3.90
CA GLN A 24 -20.69 -2.12 2.50
C GLN A 24 -19.21 -1.78 2.34
N SER A 25 -18.50 -2.63 1.63
CA SER A 25 -17.18 -2.34 1.13
C SER A 25 -17.26 -1.56 -0.17
N HIS A 26 -16.46 -0.50 -0.31
CA HIS A 26 -16.39 0.27 -1.55
C HIS A 26 -15.10 -0.07 -2.30
N ILE A 27 -15.24 -0.47 -3.56
CA ILE A 27 -14.09 -0.64 -4.44
C ILE A 27 -13.49 0.75 -4.70
N ILE A 28 -12.22 0.92 -4.33
CA ILE A 28 -11.47 2.18 -4.51
C ILE A 28 -10.86 2.21 -5.90
N ALA A 29 -10.28 1.09 -6.32
CA ALA A 29 -9.65 0.91 -7.62
C ALA A 29 -9.77 -0.55 -8.06
N ALA A 30 -9.84 -0.78 -9.36
CA ALA A 30 -9.85 -2.10 -9.97
C ALA A 30 -8.92 -2.14 -11.17
N ASN A 31 -8.47 -3.34 -11.55
CA ASN A 31 -7.58 -3.57 -12.70
C ASN A 31 -6.29 -2.75 -12.63
N VAL A 32 -5.70 -2.63 -11.41
CA VAL A 32 -4.41 -1.98 -11.19
C VAL A 32 -3.27 -2.98 -11.45
N ASP A 33 -2.19 -2.50 -12.04
CA ASP A 33 -1.02 -3.34 -12.32
C ASP A 33 -0.08 -3.41 -11.11
N GLN A 34 -0.07 -2.35 -10.28
CA GLN A 34 0.72 -2.27 -9.05
C GLN A 34 0.19 -1.19 -8.12
N ALA A 35 0.65 -1.20 -6.88
CA ALA A 35 0.46 -0.12 -5.91
C ALA A 35 1.82 0.43 -5.47
N PHE A 36 1.94 1.75 -5.37
CA PHE A 36 3.03 2.42 -4.69
C PHE A 36 2.56 2.79 -3.28
N LEU A 37 3.14 2.16 -2.28
CA LEU A 37 2.94 2.54 -0.88
C LEU A 37 4.01 3.54 -0.48
N ILE A 38 3.62 4.80 -0.33
CA ILE A 38 4.52 5.87 0.10
C ILE A 38 4.64 5.82 1.61
N VAL A 39 5.87 5.63 2.07
CA VAL A 39 6.23 5.53 3.49
C VAL A 39 7.33 6.53 3.83
N THR A 40 7.41 6.90 5.09
CA THR A 40 8.44 7.79 5.62
C THR A 40 8.94 7.25 6.96
N VAL A 41 10.25 7.32 7.19
CA VAL A 41 10.86 6.95 8.48
C VAL A 41 10.45 7.97 9.54
N ASN A 42 10.46 9.26 9.15
CA ASN A 42 10.08 10.38 10.01
C ASN A 42 9.24 11.40 9.23
N TYR A 43 8.55 12.29 9.94
CA TYR A 43 7.86 13.50 9.42
C TYR A 43 6.72 13.26 8.40
N PRO A 44 5.67 12.46 8.74
CA PRO A 44 5.44 11.65 9.94
C PRO A 44 6.04 10.24 9.80
N GLU A 45 6.26 9.57 10.92
CA GLU A 45 6.64 8.15 10.94
C GLU A 45 5.51 7.28 10.35
N THR A 46 5.90 6.31 9.55
CA THR A 46 5.01 5.23 9.06
C THR A 46 5.36 3.96 9.81
N SER A 47 4.46 3.48 10.66
CA SER A 47 4.71 2.26 11.43
C SER A 47 4.82 1.02 10.54
N THR A 48 5.66 0.07 10.94
CA THR A 48 5.79 -1.23 10.26
C THR A 48 4.47 -1.97 10.23
N THR A 49 3.67 -1.90 11.29
CA THR A 49 2.32 -2.50 11.34
C THR A 49 1.41 -1.95 10.23
N PHE A 50 1.46 -0.65 9.93
CA PHE A 50 0.70 -0.09 8.81
C PHE A 50 1.20 -0.60 7.47
N ILE A 51 2.52 -0.66 7.26
CA ILE A 51 3.12 -1.20 6.04
C ILE A 51 2.69 -2.67 5.86
N ASP A 52 2.82 -3.48 6.89
CA ASP A 52 2.55 -4.92 6.85
C ASP A 52 1.08 -5.23 6.59
N ARG A 53 0.17 -4.47 7.20
CA ARG A 53 -1.28 -4.56 6.94
C ARG A 53 -1.63 -4.20 5.50
N PHE A 54 -0.98 -3.18 4.96
CA PHE A 54 -1.16 -2.83 3.55
C PHE A 54 -0.66 -3.95 2.63
N LEU A 55 0.54 -4.48 2.91
CA LEU A 55 1.13 -5.56 2.13
C LEU A 55 0.27 -6.81 2.15
N ALA A 56 -0.22 -7.25 3.32
CA ALA A 56 -1.09 -8.40 3.45
C ALA A 56 -2.41 -8.20 2.68
N SER A 57 -3.00 -7.00 2.75
CA SER A 57 -4.20 -6.67 1.98
C SER A 57 -3.94 -6.69 0.47
N ALA A 58 -2.81 -6.18 0.02
CA ALA A 58 -2.43 -6.18 -1.38
C ALA A 58 -2.18 -7.61 -1.91
N GLU A 59 -1.55 -8.49 -1.11
CA GLU A 59 -1.39 -9.91 -1.43
C GLU A 59 -2.75 -10.61 -1.58
N ALA A 60 -3.70 -10.36 -0.67
CA ALA A 60 -5.05 -10.92 -0.73
C ALA A 60 -5.77 -10.53 -2.04
N TYR A 61 -5.55 -9.33 -2.53
CA TYR A 61 -6.15 -8.83 -3.79
C TYR A 61 -5.25 -9.00 -5.01
N ARG A 62 -4.10 -9.66 -4.88
CA ARG A 62 -3.13 -9.91 -5.96
C ARG A 62 -2.66 -8.63 -6.65
N VAL A 63 -2.38 -7.60 -5.86
CA VAL A 63 -1.83 -6.33 -6.31
C VAL A 63 -0.35 -6.24 -5.92
N PRO A 64 0.59 -6.27 -6.86
CA PRO A 64 2.01 -6.09 -6.57
C PRO A 64 2.27 -4.73 -5.91
N VAL A 65 3.13 -4.68 -4.89
CA VAL A 65 3.45 -3.45 -4.16
C VAL A 65 4.91 -3.08 -4.36
N VAL A 66 5.14 -1.79 -4.59
CA VAL A 66 6.44 -1.12 -4.47
C VAL A 66 6.39 -0.23 -3.24
N LEU A 67 7.33 -0.41 -2.32
CA LEU A 67 7.51 0.46 -1.15
C LEU A 67 8.35 1.66 -1.57
N VAL A 68 7.80 2.86 -1.43
CA VAL A 68 8.48 4.10 -1.81
C VAL A 68 8.81 4.88 -0.54
N PHE A 69 10.07 4.83 -0.13
CA PHE A 69 10.60 5.55 1.03
C PHE A 69 10.89 7.00 0.63
N ASN A 70 9.98 7.91 1.01
CA ASN A 70 10.06 9.31 0.63
C ASN A 70 10.72 10.17 1.72
N LYS A 71 11.08 11.41 1.36
CA LYS A 71 11.68 12.45 2.22
C LYS A 71 13.13 12.16 2.62
N LEU A 72 13.92 11.61 1.70
CA LEU A 72 15.37 11.43 1.88
C LEU A 72 16.09 12.69 2.34
N ASP A 73 15.62 13.84 1.85
CA ASP A 73 16.15 15.18 2.15
C ASP A 73 16.04 15.59 3.62
N LEU A 74 15.14 14.97 4.40
CA LEU A 74 14.91 15.26 5.81
C LEU A 74 15.60 14.28 6.77
N LEU A 75 16.23 13.21 6.27
CA LEU A 75 16.80 12.15 7.10
C LEU A 75 18.20 12.53 7.63
N ASN A 76 18.38 12.40 8.92
CA ASN A 76 19.69 12.37 9.55
C ASN A 76 20.36 10.98 9.42
N ASP A 77 21.55 10.79 9.98
CA ASP A 77 22.29 9.52 9.83
C ASP A 77 21.59 8.35 10.51
N ASP A 78 20.95 8.56 11.67
CA ASP A 78 20.19 7.53 12.38
C ASP A 78 18.94 7.13 11.58
N ASP A 79 18.21 8.11 11.06
CA ASP A 79 17.04 7.86 10.21
C ASP A 79 17.41 7.11 8.93
N ARG A 80 18.57 7.43 8.32
CA ARG A 80 19.09 6.72 7.14
C ARG A 80 19.41 5.28 7.46
N HIS A 81 19.99 5.03 8.64
CA HIS A 81 20.26 3.66 9.10
C HIS A 81 18.97 2.85 9.28
N ILE A 82 17.96 3.43 9.93
CA ILE A 82 16.62 2.83 10.08
C ILE A 82 16.00 2.55 8.71
N GLN A 83 16.05 3.52 7.79
CA GLN A 83 15.55 3.34 6.44
C GLN A 83 16.22 2.16 5.73
N GLN A 84 17.54 2.07 5.82
CA GLN A 84 18.28 0.96 5.18
C GLN A 84 17.92 -0.40 5.78
N MET A 85 17.71 -0.47 7.10
CA MET A 85 17.25 -1.70 7.74
C MET A 85 15.85 -2.10 7.23
N LEU A 86 14.92 -1.15 7.11
CA LEU A 86 13.58 -1.42 6.59
C LEU A 86 13.61 -1.85 5.13
N ILE A 87 14.40 -1.18 4.28
CA ILE A 87 14.58 -1.56 2.88
C ILE A 87 15.09 -2.99 2.80
N THR A 88 16.18 -3.31 3.53
CA THR A 88 16.75 -4.65 3.56
C THR A 88 15.74 -5.70 4.02
N LEU A 89 14.97 -5.40 5.07
CA LEU A 89 13.91 -6.29 5.55
C LEU A 89 12.90 -6.62 4.44
N TYR A 90 12.34 -5.61 3.80
CA TYR A 90 11.27 -5.84 2.81
C TYR A 90 11.80 -6.40 1.50
N GLU A 91 13.02 -6.06 1.08
CA GLU A 91 13.67 -6.66 -0.09
C GLU A 91 13.97 -8.15 0.12
N ASN A 92 14.41 -8.56 1.31
CA ASN A 92 14.61 -9.96 1.66
C ASN A 92 13.31 -10.79 1.62
N ILE A 93 12.17 -10.16 1.90
CA ILE A 93 10.84 -10.77 1.77
C ILE A 93 10.40 -10.82 0.29
N GLY A 94 11.06 -10.09 -0.60
CA GLY A 94 10.78 -10.04 -2.04
C GLY A 94 9.90 -8.88 -2.49
N TYR A 95 9.82 -7.79 -1.71
CA TYR A 95 9.19 -6.55 -2.16
C TYR A 95 10.21 -5.63 -2.82
N THR A 96 9.78 -4.88 -3.82
CA THR A 96 10.62 -3.82 -4.42
C THR A 96 10.56 -2.58 -3.54
N CYS A 97 11.75 -2.06 -3.17
CA CYS A 97 11.88 -0.82 -2.41
C CYS A 97 12.58 0.24 -3.25
N VAL A 98 12.13 1.50 -3.13
CA VAL A 98 12.75 2.65 -3.79
C VAL A 98 12.83 3.79 -2.79
N ALA A 99 14.01 4.37 -2.61
CA ALA A 99 14.21 5.54 -1.77
C ALA A 99 14.21 6.81 -2.64
N VAL A 100 13.44 7.82 -2.24
CA VAL A 100 13.24 9.04 -3.02
C VAL A 100 13.14 10.30 -2.16
N SER A 101 13.41 11.43 -2.76
CA SER A 101 12.96 12.73 -2.28
C SER A 101 12.08 13.42 -3.33
N ALA A 102 10.80 13.50 -3.06
CA ALA A 102 9.89 14.26 -3.93
C ALA A 102 10.26 15.75 -3.97
N GLN A 103 10.92 16.27 -2.94
CA GLN A 103 11.36 17.66 -2.85
C GLN A 103 12.56 17.94 -3.74
N THR A 104 13.63 17.13 -3.65
CA THR A 104 14.87 17.35 -4.42
C THR A 104 14.84 16.72 -5.80
N GLY A 105 14.05 15.65 -5.99
CA GLY A 105 13.99 14.86 -7.21
C GLY A 105 14.87 13.61 -7.18
N GLU A 106 15.58 13.36 -6.09
CA GLU A 106 16.40 12.16 -5.93
C GLU A 106 15.55 10.89 -6.03
N GLY A 107 15.99 9.90 -6.83
CA GLY A 107 15.32 8.61 -7.00
C GLY A 107 14.05 8.62 -7.87
N ILE A 108 13.61 9.78 -8.38
CA ILE A 108 12.37 9.92 -9.16
C ILE A 108 12.44 9.19 -10.51
N ASP A 109 13.61 9.15 -11.15
CA ASP A 109 13.79 8.44 -12.42
C ASP A 109 13.46 6.96 -12.29
N ARG A 110 13.82 6.35 -11.16
CA ARG A 110 13.46 4.95 -10.88
C ARG A 110 11.96 4.74 -10.78
N LEU A 111 11.21 5.69 -10.23
CA LEU A 111 9.75 5.61 -10.21
C LEU A 111 9.16 5.76 -11.61
N HIS A 112 9.72 6.63 -12.46
CA HIS A 112 9.29 6.73 -13.86
C HIS A 112 9.46 5.41 -14.61
N GLU A 113 10.59 4.72 -14.42
CA GLU A 113 10.80 3.40 -15.03
C GLU A 113 9.75 2.38 -14.58
N LEU A 114 9.44 2.34 -13.26
CA LEU A 114 8.47 1.40 -12.69
C LEU A 114 7.02 1.71 -13.11
N LEU A 115 6.73 2.96 -13.45
CA LEU A 115 5.40 3.40 -13.89
C LEU A 115 5.11 3.07 -15.35
N GLN A 116 6.14 2.90 -16.21
CA GLN A 116 5.96 2.79 -17.65
C GLN A 116 4.94 1.71 -18.04
N GLY A 117 3.91 2.12 -18.79
CA GLY A 117 2.87 1.25 -19.31
C GLY A 117 1.95 0.64 -18.25
N LYS A 118 1.95 1.14 -17.01
CA LYS A 118 1.18 0.57 -15.91
C LYS A 118 0.14 1.51 -15.34
N ILE A 119 -0.92 0.92 -14.81
CA ILE A 119 -1.91 1.58 -13.96
C ILE A 119 -1.45 1.37 -12.51
N THR A 120 -1.02 2.44 -11.86
CA THR A 120 -0.44 2.41 -10.52
C THR A 120 -1.33 3.13 -9.52
N LEU A 121 -1.74 2.42 -8.47
CA LEU A 121 -2.42 3.01 -7.32
C LEU A 121 -1.41 3.68 -6.40
N LEU A 122 -1.63 4.95 -6.03
CA LEU A 122 -0.81 5.64 -5.05
C LEU A 122 -1.49 5.63 -3.69
N SER A 123 -0.80 5.10 -2.68
CA SER A 123 -1.29 4.97 -1.32
C SER A 123 -0.26 5.42 -0.28
N GLY A 124 -0.71 5.66 0.94
CA GLY A 124 0.14 6.06 2.07
C GLY A 124 -0.58 7.00 3.02
N ASN A 125 -0.03 7.17 4.21
CA ASN A 125 -0.57 8.02 5.26
C ASN A 125 -0.66 9.50 4.83
N SER A 126 -1.42 10.30 5.60
CA SER A 126 -1.40 11.75 5.43
C SER A 126 -0.01 12.31 5.77
N GLY A 127 0.47 13.27 4.98
CA GLY A 127 1.74 13.93 5.25
C GLY A 127 3.00 13.21 4.73
N VAL A 128 2.91 11.99 4.18
CA VAL A 128 4.07 11.28 3.61
C VAL A 128 4.58 11.86 2.27
N GLY A 129 3.88 12.86 1.72
CA GLY A 129 4.31 13.56 0.51
C GLY A 129 3.71 13.05 -0.80
N LYS A 130 2.54 12.37 -0.77
CA LYS A 130 1.87 11.88 -2.00
C LYS A 130 1.64 12.98 -3.04
N SER A 131 1.02 14.10 -2.66
CA SER A 131 0.73 15.22 -3.58
C SER A 131 2.01 15.84 -4.15
N THR A 132 3.06 15.98 -3.33
CA THR A 132 4.37 16.46 -3.79
C THR A 132 4.98 15.50 -4.81
N LEU A 133 4.86 14.19 -4.55
CA LEU A 133 5.35 13.16 -5.44
C LEU A 133 4.59 13.15 -6.78
N ILE A 134 3.26 13.27 -6.76
CA ILE A 134 2.44 13.38 -7.98
C ILE A 134 2.85 14.61 -8.79
N ASN A 135 2.97 15.77 -8.16
CA ASN A 135 3.39 17.00 -8.83
C ASN A 135 4.77 16.86 -9.49
N ARG A 136 5.64 16.04 -8.90
CA ARG A 136 6.98 15.77 -9.46
C ARG A 136 6.93 14.79 -10.62
N LEU A 137 6.12 13.71 -10.49
CA LEU A 137 5.99 12.67 -11.51
C LEU A 137 5.18 13.12 -12.72
N VAL A 138 4.27 14.09 -12.56
CA VAL A 138 3.37 14.52 -13.63
C VAL A 138 3.50 16.02 -13.85
N PRO A 139 4.38 16.47 -14.77
CA PRO A 139 4.52 17.87 -15.11
C PRO A 139 3.17 18.47 -15.55
N GLY A 140 2.83 19.65 -15.00
CA GLY A 140 1.57 20.34 -15.31
C GLY A 140 0.40 20.00 -14.37
N VAL A 141 0.51 19.00 -13.54
CA VAL A 141 -0.40 18.78 -12.39
C VAL A 141 0.07 19.64 -11.22
N ASN A 142 -0.84 20.33 -10.58
CA ASN A 142 -0.54 21.18 -9.42
C ASN A 142 -1.52 20.87 -8.29
N LEU A 143 -1.34 19.74 -7.66
CA LEU A 143 -2.09 19.37 -6.45
C LEU A 143 -1.64 20.26 -5.29
N ARG A 144 -2.59 20.74 -4.50
CA ARG A 144 -2.27 21.50 -3.28
C ARG A 144 -1.49 20.63 -2.31
N THR A 145 -0.27 21.02 -2.01
CA THR A 145 0.53 20.43 -0.94
C THR A 145 0.20 21.15 0.36
N ALA A 146 -0.21 20.41 1.38
CA ALA A 146 -0.34 20.98 2.71
C ALA A 146 1.06 21.24 3.26
N GLU A 147 1.43 22.49 3.51
CA GLU A 147 2.55 22.82 4.38
C GLU A 147 2.27 22.23 5.77
N ILE A 148 3.31 21.67 6.39
CA ILE A 148 3.25 21.17 7.76
C ILE A 148 3.07 22.41 8.65
N SER A 149 1.83 22.79 8.94
CA SER A 149 1.55 23.77 9.97
C SER A 149 1.54 23.04 11.32
N ASP A 150 2.39 23.47 12.23
CA ASP A 150 2.52 22.98 13.61
C ASP A 150 1.26 23.14 14.49
N ALA A 151 0.17 23.63 13.93
CA ALA A 151 -1.07 23.90 14.64
C ALA A 151 -2.22 23.11 14.04
N HIS A 152 -2.59 22.05 14.71
CA HIS A 152 -3.81 21.22 14.64
C HIS A 152 -3.66 19.83 14.08
N LYS A 153 -3.79 18.89 15.03
CA LYS A 153 -3.85 17.42 14.87
C LYS A 153 -5.10 16.86 14.12
N THR A 154 -5.76 17.65 13.31
CA THR A 154 -6.90 17.22 12.49
C THR A 154 -6.70 17.72 11.07
N GLY A 155 -5.99 16.89 10.26
CA GLY A 155 -5.80 17.15 8.83
C GLY A 155 -7.14 17.15 8.09
N MET A 156 -7.53 18.29 7.54
CA MET A 156 -8.58 18.38 6.53
C MET A 156 -8.09 17.62 5.28
N HIS A 157 -8.85 16.62 4.85
CA HIS A 157 -8.59 15.88 3.63
C HIS A 157 -8.73 16.80 2.42
N THR A 158 -7.67 16.97 1.66
CA THR A 158 -7.65 17.79 0.45
C THR A 158 -8.21 17.08 -0.78
N THR A 159 -8.31 15.76 -0.77
CA THR A 159 -8.83 14.94 -1.88
C THR A 159 -10.06 14.17 -1.42
N THR A 160 -11.21 14.46 -2.03
CA THR A 160 -12.51 13.83 -1.67
C THR A 160 -12.85 12.65 -2.59
N PHE A 161 -12.27 12.60 -3.79
CA PHE A 161 -12.51 11.56 -4.81
C PHE A 161 -11.20 11.00 -5.32
N SER A 162 -11.20 9.71 -5.70
CA SER A 162 -10.07 9.12 -6.42
C SER A 162 -10.03 9.68 -7.84
N GLU A 163 -8.87 10.11 -8.27
CA GLU A 163 -8.64 10.67 -9.61
C GLU A 163 -7.60 9.83 -10.35
N MET A 164 -7.86 9.59 -11.64
CA MET A 164 -6.94 8.88 -12.52
C MET A 164 -6.16 9.89 -13.37
N ILE A 165 -4.86 10.00 -13.13
CA ILE A 165 -3.96 11.00 -13.70
C ILE A 165 -3.07 10.32 -14.74
N LYS A 166 -3.03 10.88 -15.96
CA LYS A 166 -2.15 10.40 -17.02
C LYS A 166 -0.72 10.88 -16.78
N VAL A 167 0.23 9.94 -16.76
CA VAL A 167 1.67 10.24 -16.70
C VAL A 167 2.23 10.19 -18.10
N ALA A 168 2.70 11.33 -18.60
CA ALA A 168 3.39 11.36 -19.87
C ALA A 168 4.74 10.63 -19.75
N PRO A 169 5.18 9.88 -20.78
CA PRO A 169 6.53 9.35 -20.80
C PRO A 169 7.54 10.51 -20.74
N PRO A 170 8.72 10.32 -20.10
CA PRO A 170 9.76 11.33 -20.16
C PRO A 170 10.11 11.63 -21.63
N PRO A 171 10.47 12.88 -21.95
CA PRO A 171 10.87 13.22 -23.31
C PRO A 171 12.04 12.32 -23.75
N ASP A 172 11.88 11.70 -24.92
CA ASP A 172 12.91 10.81 -25.48
C ASP A 172 14.22 11.59 -25.66
N PRO A 173 15.34 11.18 -25.08
CA PRO A 173 16.62 11.87 -25.28
C PRO A 173 17.24 11.64 -26.67
N SER A 174 16.59 10.85 -27.52
CA SER A 174 17.12 10.54 -28.85
C SER A 174 16.78 11.64 -29.88
N PRO A 175 17.72 12.15 -30.69
CA PRO A 175 17.43 13.10 -31.71
C PRO A 175 16.68 12.45 -32.88
N VAL A 176 15.55 13.04 -33.21
CA VAL A 176 14.80 13.01 -34.46
C VAL A 176 15.39 12.13 -35.58
N GLY A 177 14.70 11.04 -35.88
CA GLY A 177 14.99 10.28 -37.09
C GLY A 177 14.12 9.05 -37.28
N ARG A 178 13.05 9.22 -38.01
CA ARG A 178 12.22 8.34 -38.81
C ARG A 178 10.78 8.22 -38.36
N GLY A 179 9.92 8.79 -39.23
CA GLY A 179 8.49 8.73 -39.09
C GLY A 179 7.98 7.29 -39.32
N GLU A 180 7.32 6.79 -38.31
CA GLU A 180 6.30 5.76 -38.44
C GLU A 180 5.11 6.21 -37.57
N SER A 181 3.97 6.36 -38.24
CA SER A 181 2.70 6.67 -37.57
C SER A 181 2.33 5.50 -36.67
N PRO A 182 2.08 5.72 -35.37
CA PRO A 182 1.60 4.63 -34.53
C PRO A 182 0.16 4.27 -34.92
N THR A 183 -0.06 3.01 -35.28
CA THR A 183 -1.40 2.45 -35.36
C THR A 183 -2.04 2.51 -33.98
N PRO A 184 -3.30 2.96 -33.84
CA PRO A 184 -3.96 3.02 -32.53
C PRO A 184 -4.18 1.61 -32.00
N ASP A 185 -3.49 1.29 -30.90
CA ASP A 185 -3.74 0.10 -30.11
C ASP A 185 -5.08 0.28 -29.35
N PRO A 186 -6.06 -0.62 -29.45
CA PRO A 186 -7.35 -0.49 -28.79
C PRO A 186 -7.31 -0.73 -27.26
N SER A 187 -6.16 -1.08 -26.69
CA SER A 187 -6.02 -1.16 -25.24
C SER A 187 -5.95 0.24 -24.60
N PRO A 188 -6.63 0.49 -23.47
CA PRO A 188 -6.59 1.80 -22.80
C PRO A 188 -5.20 2.21 -22.31
N VAL A 189 -4.25 1.29 -22.33
CA VAL A 189 -2.84 1.52 -21.97
C VAL A 189 -2.00 1.29 -23.23
N GLY A 190 -1.92 2.31 -24.10
CA GLY A 190 -0.97 2.31 -25.21
C GLY A 190 0.47 2.20 -24.68
N ARG A 191 1.35 1.53 -25.43
CA ARG A 191 2.76 1.34 -25.04
C ARG A 191 3.38 2.68 -24.66
N GLY A 192 3.80 2.81 -23.40
CA GLY A 192 4.44 4.01 -22.87
C GLY A 192 3.55 4.96 -22.07
N ILE A 193 2.23 4.82 -22.07
CA ILE A 193 1.35 5.64 -21.24
C ILE A 193 1.19 4.98 -19.88
N ALA A 194 1.52 5.73 -18.83
CA ALA A 194 1.28 5.30 -17.45
C ALA A 194 0.10 6.08 -16.85
N TRP A 195 -0.54 5.48 -15.87
CA TRP A 195 -1.62 6.09 -15.13
C TRP A 195 -1.38 5.99 -13.63
N LEU A 196 -1.59 7.08 -12.93
CA LEU A 196 -1.61 7.14 -11.48
C LEU A 196 -3.06 7.27 -11.00
N ILE A 197 -3.45 6.45 -10.04
CA ILE A 197 -4.71 6.61 -9.31
C ILE A 197 -4.36 7.19 -7.95
N ASP A 198 -4.68 8.48 -7.74
CA ASP A 198 -4.56 9.10 -6.43
C ASP A 198 -5.78 8.74 -5.59
N THR A 199 -5.53 8.23 -4.41
CA THR A 199 -6.59 7.94 -3.44
C THR A 199 -6.47 8.91 -2.27
N PRO A 200 -7.61 9.46 -1.79
CA PRO A 200 -7.63 10.23 -0.54
C PRO A 200 -6.92 9.43 0.53
N GLY A 201 -6.06 10.08 1.33
CA GLY A 201 -5.23 9.41 2.34
C GLY A 201 -6.01 8.33 3.08
N ILE A 202 -5.68 7.08 2.80
CA ILE A 202 -6.40 5.93 3.35
C ILE A 202 -5.95 5.80 4.79
N LYS A 203 -6.68 6.43 5.71
CA LYS A 203 -6.59 6.11 7.13
C LYS A 203 -7.24 4.74 7.31
N GLY A 204 -6.42 3.72 7.44
CA GLY A 204 -6.86 2.36 7.64
C GLY A 204 -7.17 1.64 6.33
N PHE A 205 -6.19 0.97 5.77
CA PHE A 205 -6.43 -0.30 5.13
C PHE A 205 -6.93 -1.20 6.25
N GLY A 206 -8.25 -1.33 6.34
CA GLY A 206 -8.84 -2.29 7.27
C GLY A 206 -8.40 -3.68 6.83
N THR A 207 -8.01 -4.48 7.79
CA THR A 207 -7.98 -5.94 7.64
C THR A 207 -9.41 -6.35 7.32
N PHE A 208 -9.67 -6.56 6.05
CA PHE A 208 -10.97 -7.02 5.59
C PHE A 208 -11.10 -8.48 5.91
N ASP A 209 -12.30 -8.94 6.15
CA ASP A 209 -12.84 -10.28 6.23
C ASP A 209 -11.90 -11.44 5.80
N MET A 210 -10.59 -11.31 6.11
CA MET A 210 -9.61 -12.37 5.96
C MET A 210 -9.85 -13.34 7.09
N GLU A 211 -10.19 -14.57 6.79
CA GLU A 211 -10.26 -15.58 7.84
C GLU A 211 -8.86 -15.78 8.44
N PRO A 212 -8.74 -16.05 9.76
CA PRO A 212 -7.44 -16.23 10.41
C PRO A 212 -6.55 -17.24 9.68
N GLU A 213 -7.16 -18.29 9.14
CA GLU A 213 -6.50 -19.37 8.41
C GLU A 213 -5.89 -18.87 7.08
N GLU A 214 -6.47 -17.83 6.47
CA GLU A 214 -5.98 -17.25 5.22
C GLU A 214 -4.83 -16.27 5.46
N LEU A 215 -4.76 -15.66 6.66
CA LEU A 215 -3.79 -14.60 6.97
C LEU A 215 -2.34 -15.05 6.77
N THR A 216 -2.04 -16.29 7.11
CA THR A 216 -0.72 -16.90 6.87
C THR A 216 -0.30 -16.77 5.40
N SER A 217 -1.24 -16.93 4.46
CA SER A 217 -0.98 -16.87 3.02
C SER A 217 -0.57 -15.49 2.52
N TYR A 218 -0.89 -14.44 3.29
CA TYR A 218 -0.64 -13.04 2.92
C TYR A 218 0.64 -12.47 3.51
N PHE A 219 1.36 -13.27 4.32
CA PHE A 219 2.71 -12.97 4.80
C PHE A 219 3.68 -13.93 4.12
N ARG A 220 4.39 -13.48 3.09
CA ARG A 220 5.21 -14.34 2.20
C ARG A 220 6.20 -15.22 2.95
N GLU A 221 6.91 -14.65 3.92
CA GLU A 221 7.89 -15.35 4.74
C GLU A 221 7.22 -16.34 5.70
N ILE A 222 6.11 -15.95 6.33
CA ILE A 222 5.34 -16.84 7.22
C ILE A 222 4.77 -18.00 6.39
N PHE A 223 4.20 -17.71 5.23
CA PHE A 223 3.69 -18.74 4.32
C PHE A 223 4.78 -19.68 3.82
N HIS A 224 6.00 -19.17 3.60
CA HIS A 224 7.13 -20.00 3.19
C HIS A 224 7.43 -21.06 4.23
N PHE A 225 7.60 -20.69 5.50
CA PHE A 225 7.92 -21.60 6.60
C PHE A 225 6.71 -22.43 7.08
N SER A 226 5.49 -21.95 6.89
CA SER A 226 4.28 -22.66 7.34
C SER A 226 4.11 -24.06 6.72
N LYS A 227 4.70 -24.27 5.54
CA LYS A 227 4.65 -25.55 4.81
C LYS A 227 5.32 -26.69 5.56
N ASP A 228 6.26 -26.37 6.45
CA ASP A 228 7.03 -27.31 7.24
C ASP A 228 6.47 -27.48 8.65
N CYS A 229 5.34 -26.83 8.97
CA CYS A 229 4.66 -27.01 10.25
C CYS A 229 4.10 -28.44 10.40
N ARG A 230 4.17 -28.95 11.62
CA ARG A 230 3.65 -30.28 11.96
C ARG A 230 2.15 -30.44 11.70
N PHE A 231 1.37 -29.36 11.90
CA PHE A 231 -0.08 -29.34 11.76
C PHE A 231 -0.50 -28.46 10.58
N SER A 232 -1.43 -28.97 9.78
CA SER A 232 -1.94 -28.25 8.61
C SER A 232 -2.80 -27.01 8.95
N ASN A 233 -3.34 -26.97 10.18
CA ASN A 233 -4.12 -25.84 10.72
C ASN A 233 -3.35 -25.05 11.78
N CYS A 234 -2.02 -25.01 11.68
CA CYS A 234 -1.17 -24.28 12.61
C CYS A 234 -1.47 -22.79 12.55
N THR A 235 -1.71 -22.17 13.71
CA THR A 235 -1.92 -20.71 13.81
C THR A 235 -0.62 -19.95 14.09
N HIS A 236 0.49 -20.69 14.25
CA HIS A 236 1.84 -20.17 14.49
C HIS A 236 1.97 -19.34 15.78
N THR A 237 1.15 -19.64 16.78
CA THR A 237 1.13 -18.92 18.07
C THR A 237 1.78 -19.70 19.20
N HIS A 238 1.46 -21.01 19.34
CA HIS A 238 1.91 -21.84 20.46
C HIS A 238 2.03 -23.33 20.13
N GLU A 239 1.81 -23.72 18.89
CA GLU A 239 1.77 -25.13 18.51
C GLU A 239 3.16 -25.78 18.55
N PRO A 240 3.28 -26.96 19.14
CA PRO A 240 4.55 -27.70 19.19
C PRO A 240 4.96 -28.18 17.79
N GLY A 241 6.21 -27.92 17.41
CA GLY A 241 6.74 -28.24 16.08
C GLY A 241 6.24 -27.26 15.00
N CYS A 242 5.99 -26.01 15.38
CA CYS A 242 5.70 -24.94 14.45
C CYS A 242 7.00 -24.42 13.80
N ALA A 243 7.16 -24.62 12.50
CA ALA A 243 8.33 -24.18 11.75
C ALA A 243 8.43 -22.65 11.66
N VAL A 244 7.30 -21.93 11.74
CA VAL A 244 7.29 -20.46 11.77
C VAL A 244 7.88 -19.93 13.08
N LEU A 245 7.55 -20.52 14.22
CA LEU A 245 8.14 -20.14 15.51
C LEU A 245 9.64 -20.47 15.55
N GLU A 246 10.05 -21.61 15.02
CA GLU A 246 11.47 -21.97 14.88
C GLU A 246 12.20 -20.98 13.96
N ALA A 247 11.59 -20.58 12.83
CA ALA A 247 12.16 -19.57 11.93
C ALA A 247 12.26 -18.19 12.58
N LEU A 248 11.32 -17.83 13.45
CA LEU A 248 11.36 -16.61 14.25
C LEU A 248 12.52 -16.62 15.26
N GLU A 249 12.69 -17.74 16.01
CA GLU A 249 13.79 -17.92 16.96
C GLU A 249 15.16 -17.87 16.28
N ASN A 250 15.25 -18.40 15.06
CA ASN A 250 16.47 -18.39 14.25
C ASN A 250 16.65 -17.08 13.43
N HIS A 251 15.81 -16.05 13.63
CA HIS A 251 15.86 -14.75 12.97
C HIS A 251 15.67 -14.77 11.42
N TYR A 252 15.07 -15.83 10.88
CA TYR A 252 14.64 -15.88 9.46
C TYR A 252 13.36 -15.09 9.23
N ILE A 253 12.54 -14.90 10.27
CA ILE A 253 11.38 -14.01 10.27
C ILE A 253 11.68 -12.85 11.23
N ALA A 254 11.47 -11.62 10.76
CA ALA A 254 11.66 -10.45 11.61
C ALA A 254 10.55 -10.36 12.67
N GLN A 255 10.95 -10.02 13.91
CA GLN A 255 10.03 -9.89 15.04
C GLN A 255 8.91 -8.90 14.76
N SER A 256 9.19 -7.77 14.07
CA SER A 256 8.20 -6.76 13.71
C SER A 256 7.12 -7.31 12.77
N ARG A 257 7.51 -8.16 11.81
CA ARG A 257 6.60 -8.81 10.88
C ARG A 257 5.69 -9.82 11.59
N TYR A 258 6.26 -10.62 12.48
CA TYR A 258 5.49 -11.56 13.27
C TYR A 258 4.53 -10.85 14.24
N GLN A 259 4.94 -9.74 14.86
CA GLN A 259 4.05 -8.91 15.67
C GLN A 259 2.91 -8.30 14.86
N SER A 260 3.18 -7.85 13.64
CA SER A 260 2.14 -7.36 12.73
C SER A 260 1.14 -8.47 12.38
N TYR A 261 1.62 -9.68 12.13
CA TYR A 261 0.79 -10.87 11.90
C TYR A 261 -0.14 -11.15 13.09
N LEU A 262 0.41 -11.22 14.32
CA LEU A 262 -0.38 -11.43 15.54
C LEU A 262 -1.42 -10.32 15.75
N SER A 263 -1.03 -9.06 15.58
CA SER A 263 -1.94 -7.91 15.69
C SER A 263 -3.11 -8.00 14.71
N MET A 264 -2.90 -8.56 13.52
CA MET A 264 -3.98 -8.77 12.55
C MET A 264 -4.90 -9.94 12.94
N MET A 265 -4.37 -10.95 13.61
CA MET A 265 -5.15 -12.06 14.19
C MET A 265 -6.07 -11.55 15.32
N GLU A 266 -5.53 -10.72 16.22
CA GLU A 266 -6.23 -10.17 17.38
C GLU A 266 -7.37 -9.20 17.00
N ASP A 267 -7.20 -8.37 15.97
CA ASP A 267 -8.23 -7.42 15.53
C ASP A 267 -9.60 -8.07 15.24
N LYS A 268 -9.61 -9.35 14.91
CA LYS A 268 -10.85 -10.10 14.67
C LYS A 268 -11.52 -10.58 15.96
N GLU A 269 -10.74 -10.86 16.98
CA GLU A 269 -11.29 -11.23 18.31
C GLU A 269 -11.94 -10.01 18.96
N ASP A 270 -11.30 -8.85 18.94
CA ASP A 270 -11.85 -7.60 19.45
C ASP A 270 -13.13 -7.14 18.74
N GLY A 271 -13.24 -7.38 17.44
CA GLY A 271 -14.46 -7.09 16.67
C GLY A 271 -15.68 -7.86 17.15
N LYS A 272 -15.49 -9.08 17.65
CA LYS A 272 -16.57 -9.90 18.26
C LYS A 272 -16.96 -9.41 19.66
N TYR A 273 -16.01 -8.88 20.43
CA TYR A 273 -16.25 -8.36 21.77
C TYR A 273 -16.81 -6.94 21.79
N ARG A 274 -16.42 -6.05 20.86
CA ARG A 274 -16.99 -4.70 20.76
C ARG A 274 -18.48 -4.71 20.40
N ALA A 275 -18.93 -5.63 19.56
CA ALA A 275 -20.34 -5.77 19.24
C ALA A 275 -21.20 -6.17 20.46
N ALA A 276 -20.62 -6.85 21.46
CA ALA A 276 -21.31 -7.24 22.70
C ALA A 276 -21.38 -6.10 23.74
N TYR A 277 -20.50 -5.09 23.66
CA TYR A 277 -20.50 -3.95 24.58
C TYR A 277 -21.41 -2.80 24.14
N GLU A 278 -21.74 -2.70 22.86
CA GLU A 278 -22.65 -1.66 22.33
C GLU A 278 -24.13 -1.97 22.57
N GLU A 279 -24.49 -3.19 23.03
CA GLU A 279 -25.86 -3.59 23.36
C GLU A 279 -26.22 -3.46 24.85
N ALA A 280 -25.39 -2.87 25.70
CA ALA A 280 -25.73 -2.65 27.09
C ALA A 280 -26.76 -1.49 27.19
N PRO A 281 -27.93 -1.71 27.80
CA PRO A 281 -28.94 -0.66 27.93
C PRO A 281 -28.44 0.48 28.84
N PRO A 282 -28.87 1.73 28.58
CA PRO A 282 -28.49 2.87 29.40
C PRO A 282 -28.94 2.67 30.86
N GLN A 283 -27.99 2.83 31.78
CA GLN A 283 -28.31 2.80 33.21
C GLN A 283 -29.25 3.95 33.56
N PRO A 284 -30.26 3.74 34.41
CA PRO A 284 -31.15 4.82 34.87
C PRO A 284 -30.36 5.81 35.72
N SER A 285 -30.49 7.09 35.37
CA SER A 285 -29.91 8.22 36.12
C SER A 285 -30.47 8.26 37.55
N PRO A 286 -29.70 8.71 38.55
CA PRO A 286 -30.11 8.77 39.94
C PRO A 286 -31.19 9.83 40.20
#